data_399fd927cacffff5e0fec6d32a68ecee
#
_entry.id   399fd927cacffff5e0fec6d32a68ecee
#
_cell.length_a   1.000
_cell.length_b   1.000
_cell.length_c   1.000
_cell.angle_alpha   90.00
_cell.angle_beta   90.00
_cell.angle_gamma   90.00
#
_symmetry.space_group_name_H-M   'P 1'
#
loop_
_entity.id
_entity.type
_entity.pdbx_description
1 polymer ?
#
loop_
_entity_poly.entity_id
_entity_poly.type
_entity_poly.pdbx_seq_one_letter_code
_entity_poly.pdbx_strand_id
1 'polypeptide(L)'
;MEQIYVQTEDLSVGYHGKVLLSDIAMKVKPGEILVLIGPNGAGKSTILKNIIRELHPIGGNIYIKGRRTDEFTGKEYAKTMSVVLTEKIKTEMMTCRDVVAMGRYPYTNYFGKLTKEDEEIVTESLRKVSATDIENKDFSQISDGQRQRIMLARAICQKPEIIVLDEPTSFLDIRHKIELLDILQEMAVRDKVAVIVSLHEIELAAKVADYVMCIGTDKTIEFGRPESIFTDERISRLYGLTHGTYNSLYGSAE
;
A
#
# COMPACT_ATOMS: atom_id res chain seq x y z
N MET A 1 2.93 -25.32 8.22
CA MET A 1 3.67 -24.04 8.33
C MET A 1 2.73 -22.93 7.92
N GLU A 2 2.68 -21.84 8.69
CA GLU A 2 1.89 -20.66 8.30
C GLU A 2 2.45 -20.07 7.01
N GLN A 3 1.56 -19.78 6.06
CA GLN A 3 1.95 -19.18 4.78
C GLN A 3 2.29 -17.70 5.00
N ILE A 4 3.49 -17.28 4.59
CA ILE A 4 3.92 -15.87 4.63
C ILE A 4 3.89 -15.34 3.20
N TYR A 5 3.25 -14.19 2.97
CA TYR A 5 3.16 -13.57 1.65
C TYR A 5 4.30 -12.62 1.39
N VAL A 6 4.69 -11.79 2.37
CA VAL A 6 5.85 -10.91 2.26
C VAL A 6 6.75 -11.11 3.47
N GLN A 7 8.03 -11.32 3.23
CA GLN A 7 9.05 -11.40 4.28
C GLN A 7 10.30 -10.63 3.86
N THR A 8 10.91 -9.93 4.79
CA THR A 8 12.24 -9.34 4.62
C THR A 8 13.20 -9.93 5.63
N GLU A 9 14.48 -10.07 5.22
CA GLU A 9 15.56 -10.56 6.07
C GLU A 9 16.75 -9.62 5.92
N ASP A 10 17.16 -8.98 7.03
CA ASP A 10 18.26 -8.04 7.15
C ASP A 10 18.26 -6.95 6.05
N LEU A 11 17.03 -6.54 5.64
CA LEU A 11 16.85 -5.66 4.50
C LEU A 11 17.41 -4.27 4.80
N SER A 12 18.28 -3.81 3.90
CA SER A 12 18.83 -2.46 3.90
C SER A 12 18.40 -1.74 2.62
N VAL A 13 17.78 -0.55 2.78
CA VAL A 13 17.23 0.24 1.68
C VAL A 13 17.86 1.63 1.62
N GLY A 14 17.88 2.22 0.43
CA GLY A 14 18.43 3.56 0.22
C GLY A 14 18.61 3.88 -1.25
N TYR A 15 19.45 4.87 -1.54
CA TYR A 15 19.67 5.39 -2.90
C TYR A 15 21.17 5.47 -3.24
N HIS A 16 21.52 5.16 -4.47
CA HIS A 16 22.91 5.31 -4.97
C HIS A 16 23.97 4.67 -4.07
N GLY A 17 23.67 3.50 -3.51
CA GLY A 17 24.58 2.78 -2.62
C GLY A 17 24.66 3.34 -1.19
N LYS A 18 23.94 4.43 -0.86
CA LYS A 18 23.87 4.97 0.49
C LYS A 18 22.68 4.38 1.23
N VAL A 19 22.95 3.69 2.34
CA VAL A 19 21.91 3.12 3.21
C VAL A 19 21.13 4.26 3.89
N LEU A 20 19.81 4.23 3.76
CA LEU A 20 18.88 5.11 4.47
C LEU A 20 18.33 4.43 5.72
N LEU A 21 17.96 3.16 5.62
CA LEU A 21 17.45 2.31 6.68
C LEU A 21 18.07 0.92 6.56
N SER A 22 18.37 0.27 7.68
CA SER A 22 18.91 -1.08 7.76
C SER A 22 18.11 -1.96 8.72
N ASP A 23 18.41 -3.24 8.72
CA ASP A 23 17.89 -4.23 9.65
C ASP A 23 16.34 -4.34 9.64
N ILE A 24 15.75 -4.11 8.44
CA ILE A 24 14.31 -4.17 8.27
C ILE A 24 13.88 -5.64 8.20
N ALA A 25 13.26 -6.11 9.29
CA ALA A 25 12.68 -7.44 9.38
C ALA A 25 11.17 -7.34 9.56
N MET A 26 10.40 -7.84 8.58
CA MET A 26 8.93 -7.88 8.65
C MET A 26 8.40 -9.17 8.05
N LYS A 27 7.19 -9.54 8.48
CA LYS A 27 6.42 -10.66 7.92
C LYS A 27 4.97 -10.24 7.81
N VAL A 28 4.38 -10.48 6.64
CA VAL A 28 2.95 -10.22 6.39
C VAL A 28 2.34 -11.51 5.84
N LYS A 29 1.26 -11.96 6.49
CA LYS A 29 0.53 -13.17 6.10
C LYS A 29 -0.66 -12.83 5.21
N PRO A 30 -1.28 -13.84 4.55
CA PRO A 30 -2.55 -13.64 3.86
C PRO A 30 -3.60 -13.05 4.80
N GLY A 31 -4.25 -11.98 4.38
CA GLY A 31 -5.31 -11.34 5.15
C GLY A 31 -4.84 -10.41 6.26
N GLU A 32 -3.54 -10.15 6.37
CA GLU A 32 -3.02 -9.17 7.33
C GLU A 32 -2.81 -7.81 6.68
N ILE A 33 -3.00 -6.75 7.46
CA ILE A 33 -2.73 -5.36 7.10
C ILE A 33 -1.53 -4.87 7.88
N LEU A 34 -0.42 -4.60 7.17
CA LEU A 34 0.74 -3.91 7.71
C LEU A 34 0.67 -2.43 7.35
N VAL A 35 0.68 -1.57 8.36
CA VAL A 35 0.75 -0.12 8.17
C VAL A 35 2.16 0.40 8.49
N LEU A 36 2.73 1.16 7.57
CA LEU A 36 3.97 1.91 7.78
C LEU A 36 3.63 3.34 8.21
N ILE A 37 4.12 3.77 9.36
CA ILE A 37 3.97 5.15 9.84
C ILE A 37 5.32 5.78 10.14
N GLY A 38 5.36 7.09 10.18
CA GLY A 38 6.55 7.90 10.48
C GLY A 38 6.52 9.24 9.77
N PRO A 39 7.39 10.16 10.14
CA PRO A 39 7.44 11.50 9.55
C PRO A 39 7.78 11.45 8.05
N ASN A 40 7.56 12.58 7.37
CA ASN A 40 7.94 12.72 5.97
C ASN A 40 9.46 12.57 5.82
N GLY A 41 9.89 11.83 4.79
CA GLY A 41 11.31 11.55 4.57
C GLY A 41 11.91 10.50 5.51
N ALA A 42 11.13 9.85 6.38
CA ALA A 42 11.61 8.77 7.24
C ALA A 42 12.11 7.55 6.45
N GLY A 43 11.53 7.28 5.27
CA GLY A 43 11.94 6.16 4.41
C GLY A 43 10.80 5.18 4.10
N LYS A 44 9.54 5.49 4.46
CA LYS A 44 8.37 4.64 4.17
C LYS A 44 8.30 4.25 2.70
N SER A 45 8.22 5.24 1.82
CA SER A 45 8.16 5.01 0.36
C SER A 45 9.40 4.28 -0.17
N THR A 46 10.58 4.46 0.45
CA THR A 46 11.80 3.74 0.06
C THR A 46 11.66 2.24 0.34
N ILE A 47 11.10 1.85 1.49
CA ILE A 47 10.79 0.46 1.80
C ILE A 47 9.79 -0.10 0.78
N LEU A 48 8.68 0.62 0.53
CA LEU A 48 7.66 0.19 -0.42
C LEU A 48 8.24 0.03 -1.82
N LYS A 49 9.07 0.98 -2.29
CA LYS A 49 9.76 0.92 -3.61
C LYS A 49 10.68 -0.28 -3.75
N ASN A 50 11.30 -0.73 -2.66
CA ASN A 50 12.09 -1.98 -2.68
C ASN A 50 11.17 -3.22 -2.77
N ILE A 51 10.07 -3.25 -2.02
CA ILE A 51 9.10 -4.35 -2.06
C ILE A 51 8.51 -4.50 -3.45
N ILE A 52 8.19 -3.40 -4.15
CA ILE A 52 7.62 -3.43 -5.50
C ILE A 52 8.66 -3.55 -6.63
N ARG A 53 9.93 -3.70 -6.28
CA ARG A 53 11.06 -3.81 -7.23
C ARG A 53 11.31 -2.56 -8.09
N GLU A 54 10.87 -1.40 -7.66
CA GLU A 54 11.24 -0.11 -8.29
C GLU A 54 12.67 0.29 -7.89
N LEU A 55 13.06 -0.07 -6.65
CA LEU A 55 14.44 0.04 -6.16
C LEU A 55 14.98 -1.34 -5.80
N HIS A 56 16.29 -1.52 -5.96
CA HIS A 56 16.97 -2.72 -5.50
C HIS A 56 17.46 -2.54 -4.06
N PRO A 57 17.33 -3.57 -3.20
CA PRO A 57 17.94 -3.56 -1.88
C PRO A 57 19.43 -3.27 -1.94
N ILE A 58 19.95 -2.51 -0.97
CA ILE A 58 21.39 -2.32 -0.78
C ILE A 58 21.99 -3.53 -0.06
N GLY A 59 21.21 -4.18 0.80
CA GLY A 59 21.55 -5.42 1.48
C GLY A 59 20.33 -6.19 1.91
N GLY A 60 20.52 -7.44 2.29
CA GLY A 60 19.44 -8.34 2.70
C GLY A 60 18.57 -8.84 1.55
N ASN A 61 17.43 -9.44 1.87
CA ASN A 61 16.55 -10.09 0.90
C ASN A 61 15.08 -9.77 1.15
N ILE A 62 14.29 -9.81 0.08
CA ILE A 62 12.83 -9.75 0.10
C ILE A 62 12.29 -11.02 -0.53
N TYR A 63 11.38 -11.66 0.17
CA TYR A 63 10.72 -12.88 -0.27
C TYR A 63 9.21 -12.62 -0.45
N ILE A 64 8.69 -13.12 -1.56
CA ILE A 64 7.24 -13.16 -1.84
C ILE A 64 6.83 -14.62 -1.90
N LYS A 65 5.97 -15.03 -0.96
CA LYS A 65 5.49 -16.42 -0.85
C LYS A 65 6.66 -17.42 -0.76
N GLY A 66 7.70 -17.07 -0.01
CA GLY A 66 8.89 -17.90 0.21
C GLY A 66 9.89 -17.92 -0.94
N ARG A 67 9.65 -17.20 -2.04
CA ARG A 67 10.53 -17.09 -3.20
C ARG A 67 11.14 -15.68 -3.25
N ARG A 68 12.43 -15.57 -3.54
CA ARG A 68 13.10 -14.26 -3.64
C ARG A 68 12.48 -13.42 -4.76
N THR A 69 12.42 -12.11 -4.55
CA THR A 69 11.82 -11.19 -5.53
C THR A 69 12.53 -11.21 -6.89
N ASP A 70 13.85 -11.37 -6.92
CA ASP A 70 14.65 -11.41 -8.14
C ASP A 70 14.43 -12.66 -9.01
N GLU A 71 13.83 -13.71 -8.46
CA GLU A 71 13.50 -14.94 -9.18
C GLU A 71 12.17 -14.88 -9.96
N PHE A 72 11.38 -13.84 -9.75
CA PHE A 72 10.11 -13.65 -10.46
C PHE A 72 10.32 -12.99 -11.81
N THR A 73 9.63 -13.47 -12.83
CA THR A 73 9.43 -12.69 -14.06
C THR A 73 8.55 -11.48 -13.78
N GLY A 74 8.66 -10.42 -14.58
CA GLY A 74 7.80 -9.23 -14.43
C GLY A 74 6.31 -9.56 -14.48
N LYS A 75 5.92 -10.52 -15.34
CA LYS A 75 4.51 -10.95 -15.49
C LYS A 75 4.00 -11.72 -14.28
N GLU A 76 4.81 -12.62 -13.70
CA GLU A 76 4.47 -13.34 -12.47
C GLU A 76 4.32 -12.36 -11.29
N TYR A 77 5.27 -11.41 -11.18
CA TYR A 77 5.23 -10.41 -10.13
C TYR A 77 3.99 -9.53 -10.22
N ALA A 78 3.66 -9.06 -11.43
CA ALA A 78 2.48 -8.26 -11.69
C ALA A 78 1.15 -9.04 -11.49
N LYS A 79 1.13 -10.36 -11.58
CA LYS A 79 -0.05 -11.18 -11.21
C LYS A 79 -0.20 -11.35 -9.70
N THR A 80 0.92 -11.32 -8.97
CA THR A 80 0.93 -11.55 -7.52
C THR A 80 0.68 -10.26 -6.74
N MET A 81 1.22 -9.12 -7.21
CA MET A 81 1.23 -7.87 -6.47
C MET A 81 0.67 -6.72 -7.31
N SER A 82 -0.23 -5.94 -6.73
CA SER A 82 -0.66 -4.66 -7.28
C SER A 82 -0.18 -3.48 -6.44
N VAL A 83 -0.13 -2.30 -7.07
CA VAL A 83 0.51 -1.12 -6.49
C VAL A 83 -0.32 0.13 -6.74
N VAL A 84 -0.46 0.94 -5.68
CA VAL A 84 -0.99 2.32 -5.75
C VAL A 84 0.07 3.26 -5.19
N LEU A 85 0.70 4.03 -6.07
CA LEU A 85 1.71 5.02 -5.69
C LEU A 85 1.12 6.44 -5.71
N THR A 86 1.73 7.33 -4.95
CA THR A 86 1.36 8.76 -4.91
C THR A 86 1.71 9.49 -6.21
N GLU A 87 2.60 8.93 -7.03
CA GLU A 87 3.04 9.56 -8.28
C GLU A 87 1.90 9.67 -9.29
N LYS A 88 1.76 10.87 -9.88
CA LYS A 88 0.71 11.12 -10.89
C LYS A 88 1.05 10.43 -12.20
N ILE A 89 0.24 9.47 -12.58
CA ILE A 89 0.30 8.89 -13.93
C ILE A 89 -0.22 9.94 -14.91
N LYS A 90 0.63 10.30 -15.86
CA LYS A 90 0.22 11.13 -17.02
C LYS A 90 -0.32 10.21 -18.09
N THR A 91 -1.62 10.27 -18.32
CA THR A 91 -2.28 9.57 -19.41
C THR A 91 -2.92 10.62 -20.32
N GLU A 92 -2.76 10.48 -21.60
CA GLU A 92 -3.45 11.30 -22.60
C GLU A 92 -4.55 10.46 -23.26
N MET A 93 -5.74 11.04 -23.41
CA MET A 93 -6.88 10.44 -24.13
C MET A 93 -7.35 9.08 -23.59
N MET A 94 -7.21 8.83 -22.27
CA MET A 94 -7.72 7.62 -21.63
C MET A 94 -8.91 7.94 -20.74
N THR A 95 -9.97 7.13 -20.84
CA THR A 95 -11.08 7.19 -19.88
C THR A 95 -10.67 6.57 -18.53
N CYS A 96 -11.42 6.88 -17.48
CA CYS A 96 -11.23 6.23 -16.19
C CYS A 96 -11.37 4.71 -16.30
N ARG A 97 -12.30 4.22 -17.13
CA ARG A 97 -12.49 2.80 -17.41
C ARG A 97 -11.25 2.18 -18.05
N ASP A 98 -10.63 2.86 -19.02
CA ASP A 98 -9.40 2.38 -19.68
C ASP A 98 -8.26 2.24 -18.65
N VAL A 99 -8.12 3.20 -17.74
CA VAL A 99 -7.10 3.15 -16.67
C VAL A 99 -7.34 1.95 -15.74
N VAL A 100 -8.59 1.68 -15.36
CA VAL A 100 -8.92 0.50 -14.55
C VAL A 100 -8.64 -0.79 -15.30
N ALA A 101 -8.96 -0.84 -16.59
CA ALA A 101 -8.74 -1.98 -17.47
C ALA A 101 -7.25 -2.36 -17.61
N MET A 102 -6.33 -1.39 -17.46
CA MET A 102 -4.87 -1.68 -17.41
C MET A 102 -4.50 -2.67 -16.28
N GLY A 103 -5.29 -2.78 -15.22
CA GLY A 103 -5.12 -3.79 -14.17
C GLY A 103 -5.20 -5.22 -14.71
N ARG A 104 -5.81 -5.43 -15.87
CA ARG A 104 -5.92 -6.75 -16.51
C ARG A 104 -4.76 -7.10 -17.44
N TYR A 105 -3.85 -6.16 -17.76
CA TYR A 105 -2.72 -6.41 -18.66
C TYR A 105 -1.86 -7.63 -18.32
N PRO A 106 -1.57 -7.96 -17.05
CA PRO A 106 -0.83 -9.18 -16.73
C PRO A 106 -1.52 -10.47 -17.20
N TYR A 107 -2.82 -10.43 -17.47
CA TYR A 107 -3.65 -11.58 -17.87
C TYR A 107 -3.93 -11.62 -19.36
N THR A 108 -3.72 -10.51 -20.08
CA THR A 108 -3.97 -10.44 -21.51
C THR A 108 -2.92 -11.20 -22.32
N ASN A 109 -3.31 -11.51 -23.58
CA ASN A 109 -2.40 -12.04 -24.58
C ASN A 109 -1.50 -10.94 -25.18
N TYR A 110 -0.70 -11.30 -26.20
CA TYR A 110 0.20 -10.38 -26.89
C TYR A 110 -0.51 -9.14 -27.50
N PHE A 111 -1.76 -9.28 -27.88
CA PHE A 111 -2.56 -8.17 -28.45
C PHE A 111 -3.23 -7.29 -27.39
N GLY A 112 -3.07 -7.55 -26.11
CA GLY A 112 -3.68 -6.77 -25.03
C GLY A 112 -5.22 -6.83 -24.98
N LYS A 113 -5.84 -7.79 -25.70
CA LYS A 113 -7.31 -7.88 -25.81
C LYS A 113 -7.91 -8.43 -24.51
N LEU A 114 -8.87 -7.69 -23.96
CA LEU A 114 -9.66 -8.12 -22.80
C LEU A 114 -10.69 -9.17 -23.20
N THR A 115 -10.93 -10.11 -22.30
CA THR A 115 -12.04 -11.08 -22.40
C THR A 115 -13.31 -10.48 -21.82
N LYS A 116 -14.46 -11.14 -22.00
CA LYS A 116 -15.72 -10.73 -21.34
C LYS A 116 -15.60 -10.77 -19.82
N GLU A 117 -14.89 -11.77 -19.29
CA GLU A 117 -14.63 -11.87 -17.85
C GLU A 117 -13.78 -10.68 -17.34
N ASP A 118 -12.77 -10.25 -18.11
CA ASP A 118 -11.97 -9.07 -17.76
C ASP A 118 -12.83 -7.80 -17.73
N GLU A 119 -13.75 -7.62 -18.67
CA GLU A 119 -14.69 -6.49 -18.71
C GLU A 119 -15.64 -6.48 -17.50
N GLU A 120 -16.10 -7.65 -17.07
CA GLU A 120 -16.91 -7.79 -15.85
C GLU A 120 -16.11 -7.41 -14.61
N ILE A 121 -14.84 -7.85 -14.51
CA ILE A 121 -13.93 -7.49 -13.42
C ILE A 121 -13.68 -5.97 -13.38
N VAL A 122 -13.48 -5.34 -14.53
CA VAL A 122 -13.34 -3.87 -14.63
C VAL A 122 -14.56 -3.16 -14.06
N THR A 123 -15.76 -3.59 -14.49
CA THR A 123 -17.03 -3.00 -14.04
C THR A 123 -17.23 -3.18 -12.53
N GLU A 124 -16.93 -4.37 -12.01
CA GLU A 124 -17.01 -4.65 -10.56
C GLU A 124 -16.03 -3.79 -9.76
N SER A 125 -14.79 -3.63 -10.26
CA SER A 125 -13.76 -2.83 -9.60
C SER A 125 -14.15 -1.36 -9.52
N LEU A 126 -14.74 -0.80 -10.58
CA LEU A 126 -15.29 0.57 -10.58
C LEU A 126 -16.42 0.73 -9.57
N ARG A 127 -17.30 -0.28 -9.46
CA ARG A 127 -18.40 -0.28 -8.48
C ARG A 127 -17.89 -0.31 -7.05
N LYS A 128 -16.88 -1.14 -6.75
CA LYS A 128 -16.28 -1.25 -5.40
C LYS A 128 -15.75 0.08 -4.86
N VAL A 129 -15.26 0.95 -5.73
CA VAL A 129 -14.75 2.27 -5.33
C VAL A 129 -15.74 3.42 -5.59
N SER A 130 -17.01 3.12 -5.86
CA SER A 130 -18.05 4.11 -6.14
C SER A 130 -17.66 5.10 -7.25
N ALA A 131 -17.13 4.58 -8.38
CA ALA A 131 -16.61 5.39 -9.49
C ALA A 131 -17.29 5.13 -10.85
N THR A 132 -18.46 4.48 -10.85
CA THR A 132 -19.21 4.18 -12.09
C THR A 132 -19.74 5.42 -12.81
N ASP A 133 -20.02 6.49 -12.05
CA ASP A 133 -20.51 7.78 -12.58
C ASP A 133 -19.44 8.55 -13.37
N ILE A 134 -18.17 8.22 -13.17
CA ILE A 134 -17.05 8.86 -13.84
C ILE A 134 -16.28 7.93 -14.80
N GLU A 135 -16.76 6.71 -15.03
CA GLU A 135 -16.01 5.69 -15.80
C GLU A 135 -15.63 6.16 -17.21
N ASN A 136 -16.52 6.95 -17.86
CA ASN A 136 -16.32 7.46 -19.22
C ASN A 136 -15.64 8.84 -19.28
N LYS A 137 -15.30 9.45 -18.11
CA LYS A 137 -14.58 10.72 -18.11
C LYS A 137 -13.13 10.52 -18.45
N ASP A 138 -12.54 11.55 -19.06
CA ASP A 138 -11.10 11.61 -19.28
C ASP A 138 -10.38 11.62 -17.93
N PHE A 139 -9.47 10.68 -17.73
CA PHE A 139 -8.71 10.52 -16.50
C PHE A 139 -7.86 11.75 -16.15
N SER A 140 -7.44 12.53 -17.15
CA SER A 140 -6.70 13.77 -16.94
C SER A 140 -7.55 14.90 -16.36
N GLN A 141 -8.88 14.84 -16.49
CA GLN A 141 -9.82 15.91 -16.14
C GLN A 141 -10.58 15.68 -14.83
N ILE A 142 -10.31 14.60 -14.11
CA ILE A 142 -10.94 14.31 -12.84
C ILE A 142 -10.15 14.88 -11.66
N SER A 143 -10.82 15.08 -10.50
CA SER A 143 -10.18 15.55 -9.27
C SER A 143 -9.15 14.56 -8.71
N ASP A 144 -8.23 15.02 -7.86
CA ASP A 144 -7.23 14.14 -7.24
C ASP A 144 -7.88 13.03 -6.39
N GLY A 145 -8.98 13.31 -5.66
CA GLY A 145 -9.72 12.29 -4.93
C GLY A 145 -10.40 11.26 -5.85
N GLN A 146 -10.98 11.70 -6.98
CA GLN A 146 -11.52 10.79 -8.00
C GLN A 146 -10.40 9.95 -8.62
N ARG A 147 -9.25 10.57 -8.90
CA ARG A 147 -8.05 9.89 -9.41
C ARG A 147 -7.59 8.78 -8.47
N GLN A 148 -7.55 9.05 -7.16
CA GLN A 148 -7.16 8.05 -6.16
C GLN A 148 -8.10 6.84 -6.16
N ARG A 149 -9.43 7.07 -6.26
CA ARG A 149 -10.41 5.98 -6.39
C ARG A 149 -10.20 5.15 -7.66
N ILE A 150 -9.94 5.78 -8.80
CA ILE A 150 -9.66 5.06 -10.07
C ILE A 150 -8.36 4.25 -9.96
N MET A 151 -7.31 4.78 -9.32
CA MET A 151 -6.07 4.05 -9.10
C MET A 151 -6.26 2.84 -8.18
N LEU A 152 -7.09 2.97 -7.13
CA LEU A 152 -7.48 1.85 -6.29
C LEU A 152 -8.29 0.81 -7.09
N ALA A 153 -9.26 1.24 -7.91
CA ALA A 153 -10.03 0.35 -8.77
C ALA A 153 -9.12 -0.44 -9.73
N ARG A 154 -8.10 0.21 -10.31
CA ARG A 154 -7.10 -0.46 -11.16
C ARG A 154 -6.35 -1.55 -10.38
N ALA A 155 -5.95 -1.25 -9.14
CA ALA A 155 -5.24 -2.21 -8.31
C ALA A 155 -6.12 -3.40 -7.91
N ILE A 156 -7.39 -3.16 -7.57
CA ILE A 156 -8.40 -4.21 -7.29
C ILE A 156 -8.67 -5.06 -8.55
N CYS A 157 -8.80 -4.42 -9.70
CA CYS A 157 -9.06 -5.06 -10.99
C CYS A 157 -7.97 -6.09 -11.37
N GLN A 158 -6.77 -5.92 -10.87
CA GLN A 158 -5.67 -6.87 -11.05
C GLN A 158 -5.90 -8.18 -10.30
N LYS A 159 -6.83 -8.24 -9.32
CA LYS A 159 -7.05 -9.39 -8.41
C LYS A 159 -5.75 -9.88 -7.77
N PRO A 160 -5.04 -9.02 -7.03
CA PRO A 160 -3.74 -9.36 -6.48
C PRO A 160 -3.87 -10.24 -5.23
N GLU A 161 -2.79 -10.97 -4.89
CA GLU A 161 -2.61 -11.62 -3.59
C GLU A 161 -1.99 -10.63 -2.56
N ILE A 162 -1.25 -9.64 -3.05
CA ILE A 162 -0.59 -8.61 -2.24
C ILE A 162 -0.91 -7.25 -2.85
N ILE A 163 -1.30 -6.28 -2.02
CA ILE A 163 -1.46 -4.89 -2.46
C ILE A 163 -0.55 -3.97 -1.66
N VAL A 164 0.19 -3.11 -2.35
CA VAL A 164 1.09 -2.11 -1.76
C VAL A 164 0.57 -0.72 -2.10
N LEU A 165 0.34 0.11 -1.07
CA LEU A 165 -0.19 1.45 -1.25
C LEU A 165 0.71 2.47 -0.54
N ASP A 166 1.13 3.50 -1.27
CA ASP A 166 1.91 4.60 -0.71
C ASP A 166 1.01 5.83 -0.55
N GLU A 167 0.73 6.19 0.71
CA GLU A 167 -0.10 7.33 1.12
C GLU A 167 -1.47 7.43 0.40
N PRO A 168 -2.26 6.34 0.34
CA PRO A 168 -3.49 6.31 -0.47
C PRO A 168 -4.60 7.21 0.07
N THR A 169 -4.49 7.70 1.31
CA THR A 169 -5.44 8.63 1.94
C THR A 169 -5.16 10.09 1.61
N SER A 170 -4.02 10.41 0.99
CA SER A 170 -3.68 11.77 0.59
C SER A 170 -4.70 12.32 -0.40
N PHE A 171 -5.07 13.59 -0.24
CA PHE A 171 -6.06 14.30 -1.07
C PHE A 171 -7.50 13.80 -0.95
N LEU A 172 -7.80 12.84 -0.06
CA LEU A 172 -9.16 12.40 0.22
C LEU A 172 -9.75 13.15 1.41
N ASP A 173 -11.05 13.46 1.33
CA ASP A 173 -11.82 13.88 2.50
C ASP A 173 -12.05 12.69 3.45
N ILE A 174 -12.52 12.97 4.66
CA ILE A 174 -12.67 11.98 5.72
C ILE A 174 -13.59 10.81 5.31
N ARG A 175 -14.65 11.08 4.56
CA ARG A 175 -15.57 10.04 4.10
C ARG A 175 -14.86 9.06 3.15
N HIS A 176 -14.18 9.58 2.15
CA HIS A 176 -13.47 8.76 1.18
C HIS A 176 -12.25 8.03 1.78
N LYS A 177 -11.61 8.60 2.82
CA LYS A 177 -10.58 7.89 3.59
C LYS A 177 -11.14 6.64 4.28
N ILE A 178 -12.29 6.78 4.93
CA ILE A 178 -12.98 5.67 5.60
C ILE A 178 -13.38 4.61 4.56
N GLU A 179 -14.04 5.01 3.47
CA GLU A 179 -14.45 4.09 2.40
C GLU A 179 -13.25 3.31 1.82
N LEU A 180 -12.10 3.98 1.62
CA LEU A 180 -10.88 3.33 1.14
C LEU A 180 -10.39 2.27 2.14
N LEU A 181 -10.32 2.62 3.41
CA LEU A 181 -9.84 1.70 4.44
C LEU A 181 -10.79 0.51 4.64
N ASP A 182 -12.10 0.73 4.56
CA ASP A 182 -13.10 -0.35 4.61
C ASP A 182 -12.92 -1.33 3.43
N ILE A 183 -12.62 -0.82 2.22
CA ILE A 183 -12.30 -1.65 1.05
C ILE A 183 -11.04 -2.49 1.31
N LEU A 184 -9.97 -1.90 1.86
CA LEU A 184 -8.74 -2.63 2.17
C LEU A 184 -8.96 -3.71 3.23
N GLN A 185 -9.76 -3.42 4.26
CA GLN A 185 -10.14 -4.40 5.28
C GLN A 185 -11.00 -5.53 4.67
N GLU A 186 -11.95 -5.21 3.79
CA GLU A 186 -12.73 -6.23 3.09
C GLU A 186 -11.84 -7.14 2.24
N MET A 187 -10.88 -6.59 1.48
CA MET A 187 -9.92 -7.35 0.70
C MET A 187 -9.06 -8.26 1.58
N ALA A 188 -8.58 -7.76 2.73
CA ALA A 188 -7.80 -8.55 3.66
C ALA A 188 -8.63 -9.70 4.25
N VAL A 189 -9.80 -9.40 4.81
CA VAL A 189 -10.60 -10.40 5.55
C VAL A 189 -11.22 -11.44 4.61
N ARG A 190 -11.85 -11.00 3.49
CA ARG A 190 -12.63 -11.87 2.59
C ARG A 190 -11.76 -12.51 1.52
N ASP A 191 -10.92 -11.70 0.85
CA ASP A 191 -10.15 -12.16 -0.30
C ASP A 191 -8.75 -12.67 0.11
N LYS A 192 -8.41 -12.58 1.43
CA LYS A 192 -7.11 -12.97 2.00
C LYS A 192 -5.93 -12.25 1.37
N VAL A 193 -6.14 -11.03 0.89
CA VAL A 193 -5.09 -10.18 0.35
C VAL A 193 -4.18 -9.68 1.48
N ALA A 194 -2.87 -9.80 1.32
CA ALA A 194 -1.92 -9.13 2.21
C ALA A 194 -1.82 -7.65 1.82
N VAL A 195 -2.09 -6.76 2.76
CA VAL A 195 -2.08 -5.31 2.53
C VAL A 195 -0.86 -4.69 3.19
N ILE A 196 -0.08 -3.91 2.42
CA ILE A 196 1.02 -3.10 2.96
C ILE A 196 0.72 -1.65 2.56
N VAL A 197 0.52 -0.79 3.54
CA VAL A 197 0.10 0.60 3.29
C VAL A 197 0.88 1.59 4.14
N SER A 198 1.33 2.70 3.55
CA SER A 198 1.84 3.83 4.33
C SER A 198 0.70 4.81 4.63
N LEU A 199 0.62 5.24 5.88
CA LEU A 199 -0.35 6.23 6.35
C LEU A 199 0.35 7.33 7.14
N HIS A 200 -0.28 8.51 7.21
CA HIS A 200 0.16 9.62 8.05
C HIS A 200 -0.66 9.73 9.34
N GLU A 201 -1.92 9.33 9.27
CA GLU A 201 -2.86 9.46 10.37
C GLU A 201 -2.77 8.25 11.30
N ILE A 202 -2.29 8.49 12.53
CA ILE A 202 -2.09 7.44 13.54
C ILE A 202 -3.42 6.75 13.89
N GLU A 203 -4.51 7.52 13.99
CA GLU A 203 -5.84 7.01 14.33
C GLU A 203 -6.37 6.04 13.27
N LEU A 204 -6.14 6.36 12.01
CA LEU A 204 -6.53 5.49 10.91
C LEU A 204 -5.66 4.22 10.91
N ALA A 205 -4.36 4.36 11.17
CA ALA A 205 -3.45 3.23 11.29
C ALA A 205 -3.86 2.31 12.45
N ALA A 206 -4.17 2.88 13.63
CA ALA A 206 -4.59 2.11 14.80
C ALA A 206 -5.89 1.32 14.57
N LYS A 207 -6.79 1.86 13.74
CA LYS A 207 -8.09 1.25 13.45
C LYS A 207 -8.00 0.05 12.50
N VAL A 208 -7.05 0.07 11.55
CA VAL A 208 -7.06 -0.91 10.45
C VAL A 208 -5.90 -1.90 10.50
N ALA A 209 -4.81 -1.60 11.20
CA ALA A 209 -3.60 -2.39 11.17
C ALA A 209 -3.70 -3.65 12.03
N ASP A 210 -3.25 -4.79 11.50
CA ASP A 210 -2.87 -5.95 12.31
C ASP A 210 -1.46 -5.77 12.88
N TYR A 211 -0.57 -5.15 12.10
CA TYR A 211 0.78 -4.78 12.47
C TYR A 211 1.15 -3.37 12.02
N VAL A 212 1.99 -2.73 12.77
CA VAL A 212 2.54 -1.40 12.48
C VAL A 212 4.06 -1.48 12.41
N MET A 213 4.62 -0.89 11.37
CA MET A 213 6.04 -0.55 11.29
C MET A 213 6.18 0.96 11.45
N CYS A 214 6.76 1.38 12.55
CA CYS A 214 6.99 2.79 12.85
C CYS A 214 8.44 3.16 12.59
N ILE A 215 8.66 4.21 11.80
CA ILE A 215 10.00 4.66 11.40
C ILE A 215 10.22 6.05 12.01
N GLY A 216 11.17 6.14 12.94
CA GLY A 216 11.50 7.38 13.65
C GLY A 216 12.28 8.40 12.83
N THR A 217 12.37 9.61 13.37
CA THR A 217 13.23 10.69 12.81
C THR A 217 14.72 10.33 12.85
N ASP A 218 15.12 9.54 13.83
CA ASP A 218 16.47 9.01 14.04
C ASP A 218 16.77 7.74 13.23
N LYS A 219 15.82 7.33 12.34
CA LYS A 219 15.90 6.11 11.52
C LYS A 219 15.74 4.81 12.32
N THR A 220 15.35 4.85 13.57
CA THR A 220 14.95 3.66 14.31
C THR A 220 13.67 3.08 13.71
N ILE A 221 13.56 1.75 13.72
CA ILE A 221 12.40 1.02 13.24
C ILE A 221 11.83 0.20 14.40
N GLU A 222 10.54 0.39 14.66
CA GLU A 222 9.79 -0.44 15.59
C GLU A 222 8.69 -1.18 14.84
N PHE A 223 8.55 -2.46 15.11
CA PHE A 223 7.54 -3.32 14.51
C PHE A 223 6.75 -4.03 15.60
N GLY A 224 5.44 -4.01 15.50
CA GLY A 224 4.59 -4.66 16.50
C GLY A 224 3.10 -4.49 16.21
N ARG A 225 2.28 -4.95 17.14
CA ARG A 225 0.83 -4.72 17.09
C ARG A 225 0.52 -3.26 17.44
N PRO A 226 -0.60 -2.70 16.95
CA PRO A 226 -1.00 -1.31 17.22
C PRO A 226 -0.93 -0.94 18.71
N GLU A 227 -1.46 -1.79 19.57
CA GLU A 227 -1.52 -1.54 21.02
C GLU A 227 -0.13 -1.42 21.67
N SER A 228 0.86 -2.09 21.10
CA SER A 228 2.24 -2.02 21.58
C SER A 228 3.02 -0.84 21.02
N ILE A 229 2.66 -0.35 19.83
CA ILE A 229 3.36 0.75 19.13
C ILE A 229 2.76 2.11 19.50
N PHE A 230 1.44 2.23 19.56
CA PHE A 230 0.73 3.50 19.79
C PHE A 230 0.66 3.83 21.29
N THR A 231 1.82 3.96 21.92
CA THR A 231 1.97 4.45 23.29
C THR A 231 2.58 5.85 23.27
N ASP A 232 2.26 6.68 24.28
CA ASP A 232 2.80 8.04 24.38
C ASP A 232 4.32 8.08 24.32
N GLU A 233 4.98 7.17 25.05
CA GLU A 233 6.44 7.09 25.10
C GLU A 233 7.04 6.82 23.71
N ARG A 234 6.51 5.83 22.98
CA ARG A 234 7.04 5.44 21.67
C ARG A 234 6.77 6.47 20.61
N ILE A 235 5.52 6.94 20.53
CA ILE A 235 5.13 7.95 19.53
C ILE A 235 5.86 9.27 19.77
N SER A 236 5.96 9.72 21.03
CA SER A 236 6.71 10.93 21.38
C SER A 236 8.17 10.82 20.96
N ARG A 237 8.83 9.68 21.23
CA ARG A 237 10.21 9.42 20.80
C ARG A 237 10.33 9.41 19.26
N LEU A 238 9.50 8.64 18.58
CA LEU A 238 9.58 8.44 17.13
C LEU A 238 9.32 9.71 16.32
N TYR A 239 8.44 10.58 16.82
CA TYR A 239 8.12 11.86 16.17
C TYR A 239 8.89 13.04 16.75
N GLY A 240 9.71 12.84 17.78
CA GLY A 240 10.44 13.93 18.46
C GLY A 240 9.53 14.86 19.23
N LEU A 241 8.41 14.36 19.78
CA LEU A 241 7.44 15.14 20.55
C LEU A 241 7.82 15.19 22.04
N THR A 242 7.31 16.19 22.75
CA THR A 242 7.39 16.22 24.21
C THR A 242 6.52 15.11 24.81
N HIS A 243 7.01 14.43 25.85
CA HIS A 243 6.27 13.40 26.57
C HIS A 243 4.90 13.92 27.04
N GLY A 244 3.85 13.10 26.87
CA GLY A 244 2.47 13.48 27.19
C GLY A 244 1.71 14.12 26.02
N THR A 245 2.40 14.56 24.96
CA THR A 245 1.75 15.21 23.81
C THR A 245 0.81 14.26 23.07
N TYR A 246 1.22 13.01 22.88
CA TYR A 246 0.37 12.03 22.19
C TYR A 246 -0.90 11.74 23.01
N ASN A 247 -0.77 11.47 24.30
CA ASN A 247 -1.93 11.23 25.16
C ASN A 247 -2.88 12.43 25.24
N SER A 248 -2.36 13.66 25.20
CA SER A 248 -3.20 14.87 25.22
C SER A 248 -4.03 15.06 23.94
N LEU A 249 -3.54 14.54 22.81
CA LEU A 249 -4.20 14.68 21.50
C LEU A 249 -5.07 13.45 21.16
N TYR A 250 -4.64 12.26 21.56
CA TYR A 250 -5.17 10.96 21.12
C TYR A 250 -5.54 10.02 22.27
N GLY A 251 -5.14 10.34 23.49
CA GLY A 251 -5.56 9.58 24.67
C GLY A 251 -7.08 9.67 24.80
N SER A 252 -7.74 8.51 24.96
CA SER A 252 -9.16 8.45 25.23
C SER A 252 -9.48 9.37 26.43
N ALA A 253 -10.37 10.32 26.22
CA ALA A 253 -11.10 10.90 27.33
C ALA A 253 -11.81 9.74 28.02
N GLU A 254 -11.40 9.41 29.27
CA GLU A 254 -12.10 8.48 30.14
C GLU A 254 -13.55 8.92 30.34
#